data_91a173e29e722ce51125b2074be6f047
#
_entry.id   91a173e29e722ce51125b2074be6f047
#
_cell.length_a   1.000
_cell.length_b   1.000
_cell.length_c   1.000
_cell.angle_alpha   90.00
_cell.angle_beta   90.00
_cell.angle_gamma   90.00
#
_symmetry.space_group_name_H-M   'P 1'
#
loop_
_entity.id
_entity.type
_entity.pdbx_description
1 polymer ?
#
loop_
_entity_poly.entity_id
_entity_poly.type
_entity_poly.pdbx_seq_one_letter_code
_entity_poly.pdbx_strand_id
1 'polypeptide(L)'
;MTDTLVAEINRAGLHSLEVPDRFETDGSFVVELRNRGEPTHVHLHLDDPLSPIGSLRANNHYVDGDDSRRVRVELDAPPGTMEQGSLKLVTAHGAETRYVTVVVDATTDGVTVDPELGEPSDPAPDGPLAGVDPLLAASLGLGVVGVLLAIAALVAAEGLNVAFGVLAVLSGLIAAGLATMR
;
A
#
# COMPACT_ATOMS: atom_id res chain seq x y z
N MET A 1 -15.02 8.21 1.84
CA MET A 1 -15.48 9.60 2.13
C MET A 1 -15.05 10.46 0.96
N THR A 2 -15.80 11.49 0.58
CA THR A 2 -15.36 12.39 -0.52
C THR A 2 -14.59 13.53 0.12
N ASP A 3 -13.34 13.71 -0.26
CA ASP A 3 -12.48 14.78 0.23
C ASP A 3 -13.00 16.15 -0.22
N THR A 4 -12.79 17.17 0.59
CA THR A 4 -13.28 18.51 0.32
C THR A 4 -12.17 19.54 0.47
N LEU A 5 -11.87 20.22 -0.65
CA LEU A 5 -10.98 21.37 -0.71
C LEU A 5 -11.82 22.65 -0.50
N VAL A 6 -11.50 23.42 0.54
CA VAL A 6 -12.22 24.67 0.82
C VAL A 6 -11.46 25.86 0.24
N ALA A 7 -12.16 26.71 -0.51
CA ALA A 7 -11.67 27.98 -1.02
C ALA A 7 -12.53 29.13 -0.45
N GLU A 8 -11.93 29.96 0.40
CA GLU A 8 -12.59 31.15 0.96
C GLU A 8 -12.37 32.36 0.06
N ILE A 9 -13.48 33.01 -0.33
CA ILE A 9 -13.51 34.14 -1.25
C ILE A 9 -14.02 35.36 -0.50
N ASN A 10 -13.45 36.52 -0.75
CA ASN A 10 -13.81 37.81 -0.12
C ASN A 10 -13.70 37.81 1.43
N ARG A 11 -12.87 36.94 2.01
CA ARG A 11 -12.73 36.85 3.45
C ARG A 11 -11.82 37.95 4.02
N ALA A 12 -10.67 38.16 3.40
CA ALA A 12 -9.69 39.18 3.82
C ALA A 12 -9.88 40.53 3.16
N GLY A 13 -10.75 40.62 2.14
CA GLY A 13 -11.04 41.81 1.36
C GLY A 13 -11.69 41.47 0.03
N LEU A 14 -12.11 42.48 -0.72
CA LEU A 14 -12.77 42.30 -2.01
C LEU A 14 -11.85 41.52 -2.98
N HIS A 15 -12.40 40.49 -3.58
CA HIS A 15 -11.74 39.54 -4.49
C HIS A 15 -10.63 38.69 -3.88
N SER A 16 -10.37 38.79 -2.56
CA SER A 16 -9.39 37.89 -1.92
C SER A 16 -9.78 36.42 -2.11
N LEU A 17 -8.76 35.59 -2.29
CA LEU A 17 -8.90 34.15 -2.47
C LEU A 17 -7.89 33.42 -1.57
N GLU A 18 -8.40 32.70 -0.60
CA GLU A 18 -7.61 31.91 0.35
C GLU A 18 -7.88 30.42 0.11
N VAL A 19 -6.81 29.67 -0.17
CA VAL A 19 -6.83 28.23 -0.41
C VAL A 19 -5.61 27.61 0.25
N PRO A 20 -5.64 26.33 0.61
CA PRO A 20 -4.44 25.62 1.04
C PRO A 20 -3.43 25.51 -0.10
N ASP A 21 -2.15 25.52 0.20
CA ASP A 21 -1.09 25.35 -0.80
C ASP A 21 -1.04 23.94 -1.37
N ARG A 22 -1.48 22.94 -0.57
CA ARG A 22 -1.45 21.52 -0.93
C ARG A 22 -2.74 20.82 -0.50
N PHE A 23 -3.20 19.91 -1.33
CA PHE A 23 -4.37 19.05 -1.09
C PHE A 23 -4.06 17.64 -1.56
N GLU A 24 -4.31 16.65 -0.70
CA GLU A 24 -4.10 15.24 -0.99
C GLU A 24 -5.45 14.54 -1.09
N THR A 25 -5.58 13.62 -2.04
CA THR A 25 -6.80 12.85 -2.27
C THR A 25 -6.47 11.50 -2.90
N ASP A 26 -7.29 10.50 -2.62
CA ASP A 26 -7.22 9.17 -3.23
C ASP A 26 -8.11 9.02 -4.49
N GLY A 27 -8.94 10.03 -4.77
CA GLY A 27 -9.87 9.99 -5.89
C GLY A 27 -10.61 11.30 -6.11
N SER A 28 -11.80 11.21 -6.68
CA SER A 28 -12.65 12.37 -6.94
C SER A 28 -12.97 13.15 -5.68
N PHE A 29 -12.90 14.47 -5.74
CA PHE A 29 -13.08 15.36 -4.61
C PHE A 29 -14.04 16.52 -4.92
N VAL A 30 -14.37 17.31 -3.91
CA VAL A 30 -15.24 18.48 -4.02
C VAL A 30 -14.45 19.74 -3.68
N VAL A 31 -14.52 20.75 -4.53
CA VAL A 31 -14.09 22.10 -4.20
C VAL A 31 -15.29 22.87 -3.66
N GLU A 32 -15.24 23.28 -2.41
CA GLU A 32 -16.24 24.11 -1.78
C GLU A 32 -15.80 25.59 -1.85
N LEU A 33 -16.45 26.37 -2.73
CA LEU A 33 -16.24 27.78 -2.90
C LEU A 33 -17.13 28.52 -1.90
N ARG A 34 -16.55 29.12 -0.87
CA ARG A 34 -17.26 29.89 0.17
C ARG A 34 -17.05 31.37 -0.05
N ASN A 35 -18.08 32.09 -0.46
CA ASN A 35 -18.02 33.52 -0.64
C ASN A 35 -18.48 34.24 0.64
N ARG A 36 -17.67 35.19 1.13
CA ARG A 36 -17.95 35.98 2.32
C ARG A 36 -18.23 37.45 2.02
N GLY A 37 -18.54 37.77 0.79
CA GLY A 37 -18.76 39.16 0.36
C GLY A 37 -19.62 39.24 -0.87
N GLU A 38 -19.29 40.15 -1.79
CA GLU A 38 -20.09 40.38 -2.98
C GLU A 38 -20.10 39.19 -3.95
N PRO A 39 -21.18 39.02 -4.74
CA PRO A 39 -21.25 37.95 -5.74
C PRO A 39 -20.08 38.01 -6.72
N THR A 40 -19.54 36.85 -7.07
CA THR A 40 -18.37 36.78 -7.95
C THR A 40 -18.35 35.51 -8.80
N HIS A 41 -17.57 35.55 -9.87
CA HIS A 41 -17.25 34.41 -10.70
C HIS A 41 -15.90 33.82 -10.30
N VAL A 42 -15.84 32.49 -10.20
CA VAL A 42 -14.63 31.73 -9.94
C VAL A 42 -14.38 30.79 -11.08
N HIS A 43 -13.19 30.87 -11.66
CA HIS A 43 -12.73 29.94 -12.68
C HIS A 43 -11.81 28.90 -12.07
N LEU A 44 -12.08 27.63 -12.38
CA LEU A 44 -11.28 26.48 -11.99
C LEU A 44 -10.62 25.88 -13.23
N HIS A 45 -9.36 25.53 -13.14
CA HIS A 45 -8.63 24.89 -14.22
C HIS A 45 -7.62 23.88 -13.67
N LEU A 46 -7.64 22.66 -14.23
CA LEU A 46 -6.64 21.65 -13.98
C LEU A 46 -5.46 21.85 -14.95
N ASP A 47 -4.24 21.69 -14.47
CA ASP A 47 -3.05 21.76 -15.31
C ASP A 47 -2.85 20.49 -16.16
N ASP A 48 -1.79 20.49 -16.98
CA ASP A 48 -1.50 19.40 -17.92
C ASP A 48 -1.30 18.04 -17.24
N PRO A 49 -0.65 17.91 -16.06
CA PRO A 49 -0.55 16.64 -15.34
C PRO A 49 -1.90 16.08 -14.87
N LEU A 50 -2.82 16.92 -14.43
CA LEU A 50 -4.13 16.48 -13.91
C LEU A 50 -5.20 16.35 -15.01
N SER A 51 -5.08 17.09 -16.12
CA SER A 51 -6.08 17.08 -17.19
C SER A 51 -6.35 15.71 -17.82
N PRO A 52 -5.35 14.80 -17.97
CA PRO A 52 -5.60 13.47 -18.53
C PRO A 52 -6.43 12.56 -17.62
N ILE A 53 -6.32 12.75 -16.30
CA ILE A 53 -6.99 11.92 -15.28
C ILE A 53 -8.13 12.63 -14.59
N GLY A 54 -8.30 13.95 -14.81
CA GLY A 54 -9.27 14.78 -14.12
C GLY A 54 -10.18 15.55 -15.05
N SER A 55 -11.42 15.78 -14.62
CA SER A 55 -12.38 16.57 -15.36
C SER A 55 -13.24 17.45 -14.47
N LEU A 56 -13.65 18.60 -15.03
CA LEU A 56 -14.58 19.55 -14.44
C LEU A 56 -15.80 19.67 -15.37
N ARG A 57 -17.02 19.58 -14.83
CA ARG A 57 -18.25 19.78 -15.63
C ARG A 57 -18.34 21.18 -16.23
N ALA A 58 -17.80 22.17 -15.54
CA ALA A 58 -17.72 23.56 -15.96
C ALA A 58 -16.49 24.19 -15.34
N ASN A 59 -15.91 25.16 -16.04
CA ASN A 59 -14.72 25.86 -15.56
C ASN A 59 -15.07 27.20 -14.89
N ASN A 60 -16.29 27.72 -15.09
CA ASN A 60 -16.74 28.98 -14.54
C ASN A 60 -17.94 28.77 -13.61
N HIS A 61 -17.84 29.28 -12.40
CA HIS A 61 -18.82 29.14 -11.34
C HIS A 61 -19.18 30.48 -10.76
N TYR A 62 -20.44 30.85 -10.86
CA TYR A 62 -20.98 32.02 -10.16
C TYR A 62 -21.30 31.63 -8.72
N VAL A 63 -20.86 32.42 -7.76
CA VAL A 63 -21.10 32.24 -6.33
C VAL A 63 -21.74 33.52 -5.78
N ASP A 64 -22.94 33.39 -5.25
CA ASP A 64 -23.68 34.51 -4.63
C ASP A 64 -22.94 35.07 -3.41
N GLY A 65 -23.35 36.27 -3.00
CA GLY A 65 -22.81 36.87 -1.78
C GLY A 65 -23.22 36.09 -0.55
N ASP A 66 -22.29 35.88 0.37
CA ASP A 66 -22.47 35.13 1.63
C ASP A 66 -23.02 33.69 1.45
N ASP A 67 -22.75 33.09 0.29
CA ASP A 67 -23.18 31.74 -0.07
C ASP A 67 -21.98 30.80 -0.35
N SER A 68 -22.27 29.51 -0.51
CA SER A 68 -21.28 28.50 -0.87
C SER A 68 -21.72 27.68 -2.06
N ARG A 69 -20.75 27.32 -2.92
CA ARG A 69 -20.97 26.47 -4.08
C ARG A 69 -20.02 25.28 -4.08
N ARG A 70 -20.56 24.08 -4.24
CA ARG A 70 -19.77 22.86 -4.36
C ARG A 70 -19.55 22.49 -5.82
N VAL A 71 -18.30 22.30 -6.19
CA VAL A 71 -17.87 21.89 -7.52
C VAL A 71 -17.17 20.55 -7.41
N ARG A 72 -17.70 19.54 -8.09
CA ARG A 72 -17.08 18.23 -8.13
C ARG A 72 -15.96 18.21 -9.17
N VAL A 73 -14.80 17.74 -8.75
CA VAL A 73 -13.68 17.36 -9.59
C VAL A 73 -13.72 15.85 -9.71
N GLU A 74 -13.95 15.35 -10.92
CA GLU A 74 -13.95 13.91 -11.18
C GLU A 74 -12.54 13.51 -11.56
N LEU A 75 -11.97 12.53 -10.85
CA LEU A 75 -10.68 11.91 -11.13
C LEU A 75 -10.91 10.45 -11.52
N ASP A 76 -10.33 10.07 -12.65
CA ASP A 76 -10.31 8.71 -13.17
C ASP A 76 -8.85 8.25 -13.22
N ALA A 77 -8.28 8.06 -12.03
CA ALA A 77 -6.92 7.58 -11.86
C ALA A 77 -6.93 6.06 -11.69
N PRO A 78 -6.18 5.29 -12.51
CA PRO A 78 -6.02 3.86 -12.32
C PRO A 78 -5.45 3.54 -10.92
N PRO A 79 -5.82 2.40 -10.32
CA PRO A 79 -5.25 1.96 -9.04
C PRO A 79 -3.72 1.92 -9.09
N GLY A 80 -3.07 2.41 -8.05
CA GLY A 80 -1.62 2.53 -7.97
C GLY A 80 -1.03 3.78 -8.63
N THR A 81 -1.88 4.70 -9.11
CA THR A 81 -1.42 5.98 -9.65
C THR A 81 -1.01 6.92 -8.53
N MET A 82 0.18 7.50 -8.66
CA MET A 82 0.62 8.64 -7.86
C MET A 82 0.92 9.79 -8.83
N GLU A 83 0.09 10.82 -8.81
CA GLU A 83 0.20 11.95 -9.72
C GLU A 83 0.13 13.26 -8.93
N GLN A 84 0.89 14.26 -9.37
CA GLN A 84 0.90 15.57 -8.77
C GLN A 84 0.73 16.64 -9.85
N GLY A 85 -0.22 17.53 -9.63
CA GLY A 85 -0.44 18.67 -10.50
C GLY A 85 -1.03 19.85 -9.74
N SER A 86 -1.56 20.84 -10.46
CA SER A 86 -2.09 22.06 -9.86
C SER A 86 -3.54 22.32 -10.28
N LEU A 87 -4.35 22.65 -9.31
CA LEU A 87 -5.66 23.26 -9.52
C LEU A 87 -5.50 24.77 -9.43
N LYS A 88 -5.73 25.46 -10.54
CA LYS A 88 -5.74 26.92 -10.62
C LYS A 88 -7.14 27.44 -10.31
N LEU A 89 -7.22 28.41 -9.39
CA LEU A 89 -8.44 29.14 -9.06
C LEU A 89 -8.22 30.62 -9.40
N VAL A 90 -9.20 31.23 -10.06
CA VAL A 90 -9.15 32.63 -10.47
C VAL A 90 -10.47 33.30 -10.10
N THR A 91 -10.43 34.42 -9.37
CA THR A 91 -11.61 35.21 -9.02
C THR A 91 -11.74 36.46 -9.88
N ALA A 92 -12.98 36.95 -10.03
CA ALA A 92 -13.31 38.24 -10.59
C ALA A 92 -12.53 38.58 -11.90
N HIS A 93 -12.57 37.66 -12.87
CA HIS A 93 -11.94 37.82 -14.20
C HIS A 93 -10.41 38.04 -14.14
N GLY A 94 -9.75 37.53 -13.13
CA GLY A 94 -8.29 37.59 -13.01
C GLY A 94 -7.79 38.56 -11.94
N ALA A 95 -8.65 39.08 -11.08
CA ALA A 95 -8.26 39.99 -10.00
C ALA A 95 -7.33 39.28 -9.01
N GLU A 96 -7.61 38.01 -8.70
CA GLU A 96 -6.70 37.17 -7.91
C GLU A 96 -6.62 35.74 -8.47
N THR A 97 -5.41 35.17 -8.40
CA THR A 97 -5.13 33.81 -8.86
C THR A 97 -4.39 33.05 -7.77
N ARG A 98 -4.85 31.83 -7.48
CA ARG A 98 -4.20 30.89 -6.57
C ARG A 98 -4.02 29.53 -7.25
N TYR A 99 -2.99 28.83 -6.80
CA TYR A 99 -2.67 27.49 -7.24
C TYR A 99 -2.65 26.59 -6.01
N VAL A 100 -3.33 25.46 -6.10
CA VAL A 100 -3.31 24.40 -5.08
C VAL A 100 -2.59 23.22 -5.69
N THR A 101 -1.51 22.78 -5.07
CA THR A 101 -0.87 21.53 -5.44
C THR A 101 -1.77 20.37 -5.04
N VAL A 102 -2.32 19.67 -6.01
CA VAL A 102 -3.14 18.47 -5.79
C VAL A 102 -2.26 17.24 -5.96
N VAL A 103 -2.23 16.41 -4.94
CA VAL A 103 -1.56 15.11 -4.98
C VAL A 103 -2.64 14.03 -4.99
N VAL A 104 -2.65 13.28 -6.07
CA VAL A 104 -3.54 12.13 -6.24
C VAL A 104 -2.74 10.88 -5.86
N ASP A 105 -3.13 10.23 -4.78
CA ASP A 105 -2.53 8.98 -4.31
C ASP A 105 -3.57 7.86 -4.35
N ALA A 106 -3.77 7.28 -5.52
CA ALA A 106 -4.64 6.12 -5.73
C ALA A 106 -3.95 4.79 -5.35
N THR A 107 -2.79 4.85 -4.67
CA THR A 107 -2.12 3.65 -4.12
C THR A 107 -2.79 3.15 -2.85
N THR A 108 -3.58 4.00 -2.21
CA THR A 108 -4.38 3.63 -1.04
C THR A 108 -5.60 2.83 -1.49
N ASP A 109 -5.37 1.72 -2.16
CA ASP A 109 -6.33 0.63 -2.14
C ASP A 109 -6.50 0.29 -0.66
N GLY A 110 -7.74 0.43 -0.16
CA GLY A 110 -8.02 0.11 1.23
C GLY A 110 -7.34 -1.22 1.54
N VAL A 111 -6.48 -1.22 2.56
CA VAL A 111 -5.87 -2.46 3.03
C VAL A 111 -7.01 -3.45 3.17
N THR A 112 -7.16 -4.32 2.17
CA THR A 112 -8.01 -5.50 2.27
C THR A 112 -7.32 -6.32 3.34
N VAL A 113 -7.70 -6.09 4.59
CA VAL A 113 -7.29 -6.95 5.70
C VAL A 113 -7.88 -8.29 5.30
N ASP A 114 -7.00 -9.18 4.86
CA ASP A 114 -7.36 -10.57 4.63
C ASP A 114 -7.92 -11.07 5.98
N PRO A 115 -9.22 -11.37 6.06
CA PRO A 115 -9.83 -11.79 7.33
C PRO A 115 -9.18 -13.09 7.86
N GLU A 116 -8.46 -13.83 7.02
CA GLU A 116 -7.72 -15.03 7.41
C GLU A 116 -6.41 -14.72 8.16
N LEU A 117 -5.85 -13.48 8.04
CA LEU A 117 -4.67 -13.08 8.81
C LEU A 117 -4.97 -12.84 10.31
N GLY A 118 -6.23 -12.72 10.68
CA GLY A 118 -6.68 -12.55 12.07
C GLY A 118 -7.21 -13.82 12.70
N GLU A 119 -7.37 -14.91 11.97
CA GLU A 119 -7.71 -16.20 12.56
C GLU A 119 -6.48 -16.78 13.25
N PRO A 120 -6.57 -17.14 14.54
CA PRO A 120 -5.51 -17.95 15.16
C PRO A 120 -5.38 -19.21 14.31
N SER A 121 -4.21 -19.42 13.72
CA SER A 121 -3.93 -20.65 12.99
C SER A 121 -4.38 -21.81 13.87
N ASP A 122 -5.33 -22.62 13.37
CA ASP A 122 -5.69 -23.86 14.05
C ASP A 122 -4.41 -24.59 14.44
N PRO A 123 -4.29 -25.06 15.67
CA PRO A 123 -3.12 -25.84 16.06
C PRO A 123 -2.98 -26.98 15.05
N ALA A 124 -1.82 -27.03 14.41
CA ALA A 124 -1.49 -28.12 13.48
C ALA A 124 -1.88 -29.42 14.13
N PRO A 125 -2.47 -30.38 13.40
CA PRO A 125 -2.93 -31.63 13.99
C PRO A 125 -1.79 -32.27 14.77
N ASP A 126 -2.06 -32.67 16.02
CA ASP A 126 -1.13 -33.35 16.91
C ASP A 126 -0.55 -34.60 16.23
N GLY A 127 0.51 -34.38 15.47
CA GLY A 127 1.33 -35.49 14.97
C GLY A 127 2.31 -35.94 16.06
N PRO A 128 2.83 -37.14 15.99
CA PRO A 128 3.75 -37.69 17.02
C PRO A 128 5.05 -36.86 17.15
N LEU A 129 5.23 -35.79 16.43
CA LEU A 129 6.37 -34.86 16.44
C LEU A 129 5.98 -33.43 16.83
N ALA A 130 4.73 -33.18 17.26
CA ALA A 130 4.28 -31.89 17.73
C ALA A 130 5.05 -31.51 19.02
N GLY A 131 5.79 -30.39 18.95
CA GLY A 131 6.62 -29.90 20.06
C GLY A 131 8.10 -30.32 20.01
N VAL A 132 8.53 -30.98 18.94
CA VAL A 132 9.95 -31.29 18.74
C VAL A 132 10.61 -30.10 18.01
N ASP A 133 11.67 -29.56 18.62
CA ASP A 133 12.50 -28.51 18.02
C ASP A 133 12.95 -28.96 16.61
N PRO A 134 12.82 -28.10 15.56
CA PRO A 134 13.12 -28.45 14.18
C PRO A 134 14.57 -28.94 14.00
N LEU A 135 15.51 -28.50 14.83
CA LEU A 135 16.88 -28.98 14.85
C LEU A 135 16.97 -30.44 15.40
N LEU A 136 16.17 -30.76 16.41
CA LEU A 136 16.06 -32.14 16.94
C LEU A 136 15.39 -33.08 15.93
N ALA A 137 14.34 -32.61 15.23
CA ALA A 137 13.69 -33.38 14.17
C ALA A 137 14.64 -33.69 13.01
N ALA A 138 15.43 -32.70 12.61
CA ALA A 138 16.45 -32.84 11.56
C ALA A 138 17.56 -33.80 11.97
N SER A 139 18.05 -33.72 13.20
CA SER A 139 19.10 -34.62 13.70
C SER A 139 18.63 -36.09 13.86
N LEU A 140 17.39 -36.31 14.30
CA LEU A 140 16.77 -37.63 14.35
C LEU A 140 16.59 -38.22 12.93
N GLY A 141 16.12 -37.39 11.97
CA GLY A 141 15.98 -37.82 10.59
C GLY A 141 17.30 -38.23 9.95
N LEU A 142 18.37 -37.44 10.19
CA LEU A 142 19.71 -37.78 9.69
C LEU A 142 20.27 -39.03 10.33
N GLY A 143 20.02 -39.25 11.62
CA GLY A 143 20.40 -40.48 12.34
C GLY A 143 19.74 -41.73 11.76
N VAL A 144 18.43 -41.68 11.49
CA VAL A 144 17.70 -42.80 10.87
C VAL A 144 18.23 -43.13 9.48
N VAL A 145 18.51 -42.13 8.67
CA VAL A 145 19.12 -42.30 7.32
C VAL A 145 20.49 -42.95 7.45
N GLY A 146 21.32 -42.57 8.43
CA GLY A 146 22.62 -43.16 8.69
C GLY A 146 22.53 -44.66 9.05
N VAL A 147 21.58 -45.02 9.90
CA VAL A 147 21.35 -46.43 10.28
C VAL A 147 20.85 -47.27 9.10
N LEU A 148 19.93 -46.73 8.27
CA LEU A 148 19.44 -47.40 7.07
C LEU A 148 20.56 -47.66 6.05
N LEU A 149 21.45 -46.68 5.85
CA LEU A 149 22.61 -46.82 4.98
C LEU A 149 23.60 -47.84 5.52
N ALA A 150 23.81 -47.90 6.83
CA ALA A 150 24.67 -48.91 7.45
C ALA A 150 24.11 -50.33 7.27
N ILE A 151 22.78 -50.51 7.43
CA ILE A 151 22.11 -51.81 7.19
C ILE A 151 22.21 -52.18 5.71
N ALA A 152 21.99 -51.24 4.79
CA ALA A 152 22.13 -51.49 3.35
C ALA A 152 23.56 -51.90 2.98
N ALA A 153 24.57 -51.28 3.57
CA ALA A 153 25.98 -51.68 3.39
C ALA A 153 26.29 -53.10 3.90
N LEU A 154 25.61 -53.51 4.97
CA LEU A 154 25.79 -54.85 5.54
C LEU A 154 25.14 -55.94 4.65
N VAL A 155 24.04 -55.62 4.00
CA VAL A 155 23.28 -56.54 3.12
C VAL A 155 23.86 -56.59 1.70
N ALA A 156 24.48 -55.50 1.22
CA ALA A 156 25.07 -55.44 -0.11
C ALA A 156 26.46 -56.14 -0.11
N ALA A 157 26.47 -57.41 -0.34
CA ALA A 157 27.64 -58.27 -0.17
C ALA A 157 28.63 -58.22 -1.33
N GLU A 158 28.91 -57.21 -2.07
CA GLU A 158 30.09 -57.18 -2.98
C GLU A 158 30.38 -55.77 -3.53
N GLY A 159 31.53 -55.23 -3.15
CA GLY A 159 32.20 -54.12 -3.85
C GLY A 159 31.81 -52.69 -3.52
N LEU A 160 30.60 -52.38 -3.00
CA LEU A 160 30.10 -51.04 -2.67
C LEU A 160 30.16 -50.71 -1.17
N ASN A 161 30.62 -51.62 -0.34
CA ASN A 161 30.57 -51.56 1.11
C ASN A 161 31.32 -50.38 1.73
N VAL A 162 32.45 -49.98 1.12
CA VAL A 162 33.27 -48.89 1.64
C VAL A 162 32.57 -47.51 1.44
N ALA A 163 31.93 -47.32 0.31
CA ALA A 163 31.24 -46.06 0.01
C ALA A 163 30.03 -45.83 0.94
N PHE A 164 29.22 -46.88 1.18
CA PHE A 164 28.07 -46.79 2.10
C PHE A 164 28.53 -46.65 3.57
N GLY A 165 29.61 -47.29 3.97
CA GLY A 165 30.19 -47.11 5.28
C GLY A 165 30.69 -45.70 5.56
N VAL A 166 31.38 -45.09 4.60
CA VAL A 166 31.85 -43.69 4.70
C VAL A 166 30.68 -42.72 4.77
N LEU A 167 29.63 -42.92 3.99
CA LEU A 167 28.44 -42.08 4.02
C LEU A 167 27.69 -42.15 5.35
N ALA A 168 27.59 -43.35 5.92
CA ALA A 168 26.97 -43.57 7.24
C ALA A 168 27.74 -42.85 8.36
N VAL A 169 29.08 -42.92 8.35
CA VAL A 169 29.91 -42.23 9.35
C VAL A 169 29.79 -40.68 9.20
N LEU A 170 29.80 -40.15 7.98
CA LEU A 170 29.66 -38.74 7.74
C LEU A 170 28.29 -38.22 8.21
N SER A 171 27.20 -38.92 7.92
CA SER A 171 25.86 -38.53 8.39
C SER A 171 25.74 -38.57 9.91
N GLY A 172 26.36 -39.54 10.58
CA GLY A 172 26.44 -39.61 12.02
C GLY A 172 27.22 -38.47 12.67
N LEU A 173 28.35 -38.09 12.09
CA LEU A 173 29.16 -36.95 12.54
C LEU A 173 28.43 -35.61 12.40
N ILE A 174 27.72 -35.39 11.29
CA ILE A 174 26.93 -34.21 11.09
C ILE A 174 25.77 -34.14 12.11
N ALA A 175 25.09 -35.25 12.36
CA ALA A 175 24.03 -35.31 13.37
C ALA A 175 24.54 -35.00 14.77
N ALA A 176 25.70 -35.57 15.15
CA ALA A 176 26.37 -35.32 16.44
C ALA A 176 26.81 -33.84 16.57
N GLY A 177 27.39 -33.26 15.48
CA GLY A 177 27.79 -31.85 15.44
C GLY A 177 26.62 -30.88 15.63
N LEU A 178 25.49 -31.14 14.99
CA LEU A 178 24.27 -30.37 15.18
C LEU A 178 23.69 -30.46 16.59
N ALA A 179 23.82 -31.60 17.24
CA ALA A 179 23.35 -31.79 18.62
C ALA A 179 24.22 -31.07 19.66
N THR A 180 25.50 -30.84 19.38
CA THR A 180 26.44 -30.17 20.30
C THR A 180 26.51 -28.64 20.14
N MET A 181 25.92 -28.08 19.08
CA MET A 181 25.85 -26.63 18.86
C MET A 181 24.70 -25.94 19.61
N ARG A 182 24.16 -26.56 20.62
CA ARG A 182 23.03 -26.09 21.44
C ARG A 182 23.44 -25.51 22.78
#